data_86d3595272421118675b285d7ae9df97
#
_entry.id   86d3595272421118675b285d7ae9df97
#
_cell.length_a   1.000
_cell.length_b   1.000
_cell.length_c   1.000
_cell.angle_alpha   90.00
_cell.angle_beta   90.00
_cell.angle_gamma   90.00
#
_symmetry.space_group_name_H-M   'P 1'
#
loop_
_entity.id
_entity.type
_entity.pdbx_description
1 polymer ?
#
loop_
_entity_poly.entity_id
_entity_poly.type
_entity_poly.pdbx_seq_one_letter_code
_entity_poly.pdbx_strand_id
1 'polypeptide(L)'
;MRHALGFRLTTQGRHLMSFVRFCEERSTGHVTADLAVEWATRTTRGSGDEVYQARRLDVVRIFARHLQALDPATEVPSEDVLSRRYRRIPPYLYSPTEIAALMSAAEGLAPAMRAATWRTLIGLLAVTGMFSGARPCGGALSLTFAQLRG
;
A
#
# COMPACT_ATOMS: atom_id res chain seq x y z
N MET A 1 -23.08 4.88 2.51
CA MET A 1 -22.80 4.49 1.11
C MET A 1 -21.71 3.41 0.97
N ARG A 2 -20.49 3.54 1.53
CA ARG A 2 -19.43 2.51 1.39
C ARG A 2 -19.75 1.16 2.05
N HIS A 3 -20.45 1.14 3.18
CA HIS A 3 -20.91 -0.11 3.81
C HIS A 3 -21.89 -0.89 2.93
N ALA A 4 -22.77 -0.19 2.19
CA ALA A 4 -23.69 -0.81 1.24
C ALA A 4 -22.96 -1.49 0.06
N LEU A 5 -21.70 -1.14 -0.18
CA LEU A 5 -20.83 -1.74 -1.19
C LEU A 5 -19.91 -2.86 -0.60
N GLY A 6 -20.19 -3.34 0.62
CA GLY A 6 -19.44 -4.41 1.26
C GLY A 6 -18.10 -4.02 1.92
N PHE A 7 -17.74 -2.73 1.96
CA PHE A 7 -16.51 -2.28 2.62
C PHE A 7 -16.68 -2.24 4.14
N ARG A 8 -15.91 -3.05 4.86
CA ARG A 8 -15.99 -3.12 6.33
C ARG A 8 -15.42 -1.91 7.07
N LEU A 9 -14.61 -1.07 6.46
CA LEU A 9 -14.02 0.16 7.01
C LEU A 9 -13.45 0.04 8.45
N THR A 10 -13.07 -1.16 8.88
CA THR A 10 -12.65 -1.45 10.26
C THR A 10 -11.39 -0.69 10.68
N THR A 11 -10.44 -0.54 9.77
CA THR A 11 -9.18 0.19 10.05
C THR A 11 -9.44 1.69 10.17
N GLN A 12 -10.23 2.24 9.25
CA GLN A 12 -10.61 3.64 9.27
C GLN A 12 -11.41 3.98 10.54
N GLY A 13 -12.35 3.11 10.92
CA GLY A 13 -13.12 3.26 12.16
C GLY A 13 -12.23 3.27 13.41
N ARG A 14 -11.24 2.36 13.48
CA ARG A 14 -10.27 2.35 14.59
C ARG A 14 -9.44 3.63 14.67
N HIS A 15 -8.97 4.12 13.53
CA HIS A 15 -8.22 5.38 13.49
C HIS A 15 -9.08 6.55 13.95
N LEU A 16 -10.33 6.62 13.49
CA LEU A 16 -11.24 7.69 13.88
C LEU A 16 -11.57 7.65 15.37
N MET A 17 -11.87 6.47 15.92
CA MET A 17 -12.11 6.34 17.37
C MET A 17 -10.88 6.68 18.20
N SER A 18 -9.68 6.36 17.73
CA SER A 18 -8.43 6.77 18.37
C SER A 18 -8.24 8.29 18.35
N PHE A 19 -8.63 8.93 17.24
CA PHE A 19 -8.58 10.38 17.11
C PHE A 19 -9.59 11.07 18.07
N VAL A 20 -10.82 10.57 18.12
CA VAL A 20 -11.85 11.10 19.04
C VAL A 20 -11.38 11.05 20.48
N ARG A 21 -10.84 9.91 20.95
CA ARG A 21 -10.27 9.80 22.28
C ARG A 21 -9.15 10.82 22.54
N PHE A 22 -8.30 11.03 21.55
CA PHE A 22 -7.24 12.03 21.65
C PHE A 22 -7.79 13.46 21.79
N CYS A 23 -8.86 13.79 21.09
CA CYS A 23 -9.57 15.07 21.23
C CYS A 23 -10.20 15.22 22.63
N GLU A 24 -10.80 14.16 23.13
CA GLU A 24 -11.38 14.10 24.49
C GLU A 24 -10.30 14.34 25.56
N GLU A 25 -9.13 13.67 25.45
CA GLU A 25 -7.98 13.87 26.35
C GLU A 25 -7.48 15.33 26.37
N ARG A 26 -7.63 16.05 25.26
CA ARG A 26 -7.23 17.46 25.12
C ARG A 26 -8.34 18.44 25.49
N SER A 27 -9.54 17.96 25.81
CA SER A 27 -10.72 18.77 26.15
C SER A 27 -11.01 19.87 25.11
N THR A 28 -10.74 19.58 23.82
CA THR A 28 -10.99 20.50 22.72
C THR A 28 -12.44 20.40 22.25
N GLY A 29 -13.15 21.53 22.19
CA GLY A 29 -14.55 21.58 21.76
C GLY A 29 -14.74 21.43 20.25
N HIS A 30 -13.70 21.62 19.42
CA HIS A 30 -13.72 21.53 17.97
C HIS A 30 -12.41 20.95 17.43
N VAL A 31 -12.46 20.46 16.20
CA VAL A 31 -11.30 19.86 15.55
C VAL A 31 -10.50 20.95 14.86
N THR A 32 -9.21 21.09 15.23
CA THR A 32 -8.26 21.98 14.55
C THR A 32 -7.31 21.19 13.65
N ALA A 33 -6.73 21.86 12.65
CA ALA A 33 -5.77 21.26 11.75
C ALA A 33 -4.52 20.76 12.51
N ASP A 34 -4.01 21.59 13.45
CA ASP A 34 -2.84 21.25 14.26
C ASP A 34 -3.06 20.02 15.14
N LEU A 35 -4.25 19.91 15.76
CA LEU A 35 -4.61 18.76 16.59
C LEU A 35 -4.63 17.46 15.76
N ALA A 36 -5.15 17.53 14.55
CA ALA A 36 -5.19 16.40 13.63
C ALA A 36 -3.78 15.96 13.19
N VAL A 37 -2.89 16.91 12.91
CA VAL A 37 -1.48 16.65 12.56
C VAL A 37 -0.73 16.07 13.74
N GLU A 38 -0.87 16.64 14.93
CA GLU A 38 -0.25 16.13 16.15
C GLU A 38 -0.65 14.67 16.41
N TRP A 39 -1.95 14.36 16.33
CA TRP A 39 -2.41 12.99 16.46
C TRP A 39 -1.87 12.06 15.37
N ALA A 40 -1.81 12.52 14.12
CA ALA A 40 -1.35 11.70 13.01
C ALA A 40 0.13 11.34 13.14
N THR A 41 0.96 12.27 13.65
CA THR A 41 2.41 12.09 13.86
C THR A 41 2.75 11.35 15.15
N ARG A 42 1.86 11.36 16.14
CA ARG A 42 2.02 10.64 17.40
C ARG A 42 1.87 9.14 17.19
N THR A 43 2.94 8.48 16.78
CA THR A 43 2.97 7.01 16.63
C THR A 43 3.60 6.38 17.87
N THR A 44 2.87 5.48 18.50
CA THR A 44 3.31 4.72 19.69
C THR A 44 4.24 3.55 19.35
N ARG A 45 4.46 3.23 18.10
CA ARG A 45 5.35 2.16 17.63
C ARG A 45 6.29 2.69 16.56
N GLY A 46 7.45 3.06 16.96
CA GLY A 46 8.80 3.03 16.37
C GLY A 46 9.05 3.12 14.87
N SER A 47 8.09 3.40 14.05
CA SER A 47 8.33 3.63 12.64
C SER A 47 7.72 4.96 12.25
N GLY A 48 8.60 5.95 12.07
CA GLY A 48 8.26 7.21 11.42
C GLY A 48 7.89 7.01 9.96
N ASP A 49 7.00 6.05 9.68
CA ASP A 49 6.52 5.82 8.33
C ASP A 49 5.58 6.97 7.95
N GLU A 50 6.13 7.92 7.19
CA GLU A 50 5.39 9.06 6.65
C GLU A 50 4.11 8.64 5.92
N VAL A 51 4.15 7.48 5.25
CA VAL A 51 2.99 6.92 4.55
C VAL A 51 1.89 6.54 5.54
N TYR A 52 2.25 5.98 6.69
CA TYR A 52 1.29 5.63 7.73
C TYR A 52 0.68 6.86 8.39
N GLN A 53 1.50 7.88 8.68
CA GLN A 53 1.04 9.17 9.22
C GLN A 53 0.09 9.86 8.25
N ALA A 54 0.44 9.89 6.96
CA ALA A 54 -0.41 10.44 5.92
C ALA A 54 -1.77 9.70 5.82
N ARG A 55 -1.76 8.36 5.91
CA ARG A 55 -3.01 7.57 5.92
C ARG A 55 -3.90 7.86 7.12
N ARG A 56 -3.31 8.06 8.30
CA ARG A 56 -4.05 8.47 9.50
C ARG A 56 -4.71 9.83 9.28
N LEU A 57 -3.94 10.81 8.81
CA LEU A 57 -4.44 12.16 8.57
C LEU A 57 -5.54 12.19 7.50
N ASP A 58 -5.44 11.36 6.44
CA ASP A 58 -6.49 11.24 5.42
C ASP A 58 -7.85 10.83 6.00
N VAL A 59 -7.85 9.93 6.98
CA VAL A 59 -9.09 9.52 7.65
C VAL A 59 -9.71 10.70 8.39
N VAL A 60 -8.90 11.48 9.09
CA VAL A 60 -9.36 12.68 9.81
C VAL A 60 -9.83 13.76 8.85
N ARG A 61 -9.15 13.98 7.72
CA ARG A 61 -9.57 14.95 6.68
C ARG A 61 -10.98 14.67 6.18
N ILE A 62 -11.27 13.40 5.86
CA ILE A 62 -12.60 13.00 5.39
C ILE A 62 -13.66 13.27 6.47
N PHE A 63 -13.34 12.97 7.72
CA PHE A 63 -14.22 13.23 8.85
C PHE A 63 -14.40 14.73 9.10
N ALA A 64 -13.31 15.50 9.13
CA ALA A 64 -13.35 16.95 9.36
C ALA A 64 -14.16 17.68 8.29
N ARG A 65 -14.03 17.30 7.01
CA ARG A 65 -14.88 17.84 5.92
C ARG A 65 -16.38 17.61 6.18
N HIS A 66 -16.72 16.45 6.72
CA HIS A 66 -18.10 16.12 7.05
C HIS A 66 -18.57 16.89 8.29
N LEU A 67 -17.74 16.98 9.30
CA LEU A 67 -18.02 17.69 10.54
C LEU A 67 -18.12 19.20 10.32
N GLN A 68 -17.32 19.79 9.44
CA GLN A 68 -17.35 21.22 9.10
C GLN A 68 -18.72 21.68 8.56
N ALA A 69 -19.48 20.76 7.94
CA ALA A 69 -20.84 21.06 7.51
C ALA A 69 -21.82 21.22 8.70
N LEU A 70 -21.48 20.66 9.87
CA LEU A 70 -22.29 20.72 11.09
C LEU A 70 -21.74 21.75 12.08
N ASP A 71 -20.41 21.87 12.15
CA ASP A 71 -19.69 22.80 13.01
C ASP A 71 -18.67 23.60 12.19
N PRO A 72 -18.99 24.87 11.83
CA PRO A 72 -18.10 25.72 11.06
C PRO A 72 -16.75 26.05 11.71
N ALA A 73 -16.61 25.84 13.04
CA ALA A 73 -15.35 26.03 13.76
C ALA A 73 -14.34 24.90 13.50
N THR A 74 -14.79 23.81 12.86
CA THR A 74 -13.93 22.69 12.50
C THR A 74 -13.03 23.06 11.33
N GLU A 75 -11.72 22.85 11.53
CA GLU A 75 -10.70 23.05 10.49
C GLU A 75 -10.40 21.74 9.77
N VAL A 76 -10.25 21.81 8.45
CA VAL A 76 -9.82 20.68 7.62
C VAL A 76 -8.32 20.81 7.35
N PRO A 77 -7.50 19.82 7.77
CA PRO A 77 -6.06 19.85 7.48
C PRO A 77 -5.78 19.92 5.97
N SER A 78 -4.86 20.79 5.54
CA SER A 78 -4.46 20.93 4.14
C SER A 78 -3.98 19.62 3.54
N GLU A 79 -4.20 19.43 2.24
CA GLU A 79 -3.76 18.25 1.49
C GLU A 79 -2.23 18.16 1.39
N ASP A 80 -1.53 19.27 1.48
CA ASP A 80 -0.07 19.34 1.41
C ASP A 80 0.61 18.86 2.69
N VAL A 81 -0.08 18.93 3.83
CA VAL A 81 0.44 18.46 5.12
C VAL A 81 0.41 16.95 5.14
N LEU A 82 1.57 16.32 5.36
CA LEU A 82 1.75 14.87 5.29
C LEU A 82 1.20 14.29 3.98
N SER A 83 1.44 14.99 2.86
CA SER A 83 0.99 14.52 1.57
C SER A 83 1.62 13.18 1.26
N ARG A 84 0.80 12.21 0.85
CA ARG A 84 1.30 10.94 0.32
C ARG A 84 2.02 11.19 -1.00
N ARG A 85 3.26 11.60 -0.95
CA ARG A 85 4.14 11.40 -2.11
C ARG A 85 4.44 9.91 -2.18
N TYR A 86 3.50 9.15 -2.75
CA TYR A 86 3.73 7.75 -3.09
C TYR A 86 4.89 7.71 -4.10
N ARG A 87 6.09 7.63 -3.55
CA ARG A 87 7.28 7.37 -4.35
C ARG A 87 7.17 5.92 -4.79
N ARG A 88 6.63 5.71 -5.97
CA ARG A 88 6.57 4.40 -6.59
C ARG A 88 8.00 3.90 -6.73
N ILE A 89 8.40 2.98 -5.87
CA ILE A 89 9.69 2.30 -6.02
C ILE A 89 9.58 1.55 -7.36
N PRO A 90 10.45 1.84 -8.34
CA PRO A 90 10.41 1.11 -9.60
C PRO A 90 10.58 -0.39 -9.31
N PRO A 91 9.75 -1.26 -9.89
CA PRO A 91 9.89 -2.68 -9.69
C PRO A 91 11.25 -3.14 -10.23
N TYR A 92 11.88 -4.07 -9.51
CA TYR A 92 13.07 -4.73 -10.00
C TYR A 92 12.70 -5.58 -11.22
N LEU A 93 13.41 -5.36 -12.33
CA LEU A 93 13.23 -6.12 -13.57
C LEU A 93 14.28 -7.21 -13.62
N TYR A 94 13.85 -8.45 -13.53
CA TYR A 94 14.72 -9.61 -13.65
C TYR A 94 15.18 -9.78 -15.10
N SER A 95 16.48 -9.97 -15.29
CA SER A 95 17.07 -10.36 -16.57
C SER A 95 16.73 -11.83 -16.90
N PRO A 96 16.80 -12.25 -18.17
CA PRO A 96 16.60 -13.66 -18.54
C PRO A 96 17.51 -14.63 -17.79
N THR A 97 18.74 -14.22 -17.53
CA THR A 97 19.73 -15.02 -16.77
C THR A 97 19.33 -15.19 -15.31
N GLU A 98 18.81 -14.14 -14.68
CA GLU A 98 18.32 -14.21 -13.30
C GLU A 98 17.06 -15.09 -13.21
N ILE A 99 16.17 -15.01 -14.20
CA ILE A 99 14.99 -15.88 -14.26
C ILE A 99 15.41 -17.34 -14.38
N ALA A 100 16.36 -17.65 -15.25
CA ALA A 100 16.89 -19.00 -15.40
C ALA A 100 17.54 -19.50 -14.09
N ALA A 101 18.31 -18.66 -13.41
CA ALA A 101 18.91 -18.98 -12.11
C ALA A 101 17.85 -19.24 -11.02
N LEU A 102 16.75 -18.46 -11.00
CA LEU A 102 15.63 -18.69 -10.08
C LEU A 102 14.91 -20.02 -10.35
N MET A 103 14.73 -20.37 -11.64
CA MET A 103 14.12 -21.63 -12.03
C MET A 103 15.00 -22.82 -11.62
N SER A 104 16.31 -22.72 -11.81
CA SER A 104 17.29 -23.75 -11.40
C SER A 104 17.34 -23.88 -9.87
N ALA A 105 17.34 -22.77 -9.14
CA ALA A 105 17.27 -22.78 -7.67
C ALA A 105 16.00 -23.45 -7.17
N ALA A 106 14.87 -23.28 -7.86
CA ALA A 106 13.62 -23.92 -7.51
C ALA A 106 13.66 -25.46 -7.63
N GLU A 107 14.51 -26.02 -8.48
CA GLU A 107 14.69 -27.48 -8.65
C GLU A 107 15.28 -28.13 -7.39
N GLY A 108 16.04 -27.38 -6.60
CA GLY A 108 16.63 -27.85 -5.34
C GLY A 108 15.65 -27.91 -4.17
N LEU A 109 14.39 -27.53 -4.35
CA LEU A 109 13.40 -27.52 -3.26
C LEU A 109 12.82 -28.91 -3.01
N ALA A 110 12.68 -29.28 -1.75
CA ALA A 110 11.97 -30.49 -1.34
C ALA A 110 10.58 -30.15 -0.78
N PRO A 111 9.55 -30.98 -1.00
CA PRO A 111 9.49 -32.18 -1.86
C PRO A 111 9.39 -31.83 -3.36
N ALA A 112 9.59 -32.83 -4.24
CA ALA A 112 9.62 -32.65 -5.70
C ALA A 112 8.40 -31.89 -6.27
N MET A 113 7.21 -32.07 -5.71
CA MET A 113 6.01 -31.33 -6.08
C MET A 113 6.21 -29.81 -5.88
N ARG A 114 6.87 -29.41 -4.79
CA ARG A 114 7.17 -27.99 -4.51
C ARG A 114 8.13 -27.40 -5.53
N ALA A 115 9.17 -28.16 -5.88
CA ALA A 115 10.13 -27.77 -6.92
C ALA A 115 9.41 -27.52 -8.26
N ALA A 116 8.61 -28.48 -8.71
CA ALA A 116 7.85 -28.38 -9.94
C ALA A 116 6.88 -27.19 -9.92
N THR A 117 6.18 -26.96 -8.82
CA THR A 117 5.24 -25.84 -8.67
C THR A 117 5.93 -24.49 -8.80
N TRP A 118 7.05 -24.30 -8.08
CA TRP A 118 7.78 -23.03 -8.12
C TRP A 118 8.43 -22.80 -9.49
N ARG A 119 9.02 -23.81 -10.11
CA ARG A 119 9.58 -23.71 -11.46
C ARG A 119 8.52 -23.28 -12.47
N THR A 120 7.36 -23.96 -12.46
CA THR A 120 6.24 -23.64 -13.34
C THR A 120 5.71 -22.23 -13.11
N LEU A 121 5.55 -21.83 -11.84
CA LEU A 121 5.07 -20.51 -11.48
C LEU A 121 6.02 -19.41 -11.97
N ILE A 122 7.33 -19.54 -11.72
CA ILE A 122 8.34 -18.57 -12.17
C ILE A 122 8.32 -18.46 -13.70
N GLY A 123 8.31 -19.60 -14.40
CA GLY A 123 8.26 -19.61 -15.87
C GLY A 123 6.98 -18.97 -16.43
N LEU A 124 5.83 -19.28 -15.82
CA LEU A 124 4.56 -18.67 -16.22
C LEU A 124 4.55 -17.17 -16.03
N LEU A 125 5.01 -16.70 -14.86
CA LEU A 125 5.08 -15.28 -14.55
C LEU A 125 6.06 -14.53 -15.46
N ALA A 126 7.18 -15.15 -15.83
CA ALA A 126 8.15 -14.58 -16.75
C ALA A 126 7.55 -14.42 -18.17
N VAL A 127 6.81 -15.42 -18.66
CA VAL A 127 6.19 -15.39 -20.00
C VAL A 127 4.99 -14.45 -20.06
N THR A 128 4.16 -14.42 -19.03
CA THR A 128 2.96 -13.58 -19.01
C THR A 128 3.22 -12.13 -18.67
N GLY A 129 4.44 -11.79 -18.19
CA GLY A 129 4.78 -10.45 -17.74
C GLY A 129 4.02 -10.02 -16.48
N MET A 130 3.36 -10.92 -15.78
CA MET A 130 2.59 -10.61 -14.56
C MET A 130 3.49 -10.12 -13.41
N PHE A 131 4.82 -10.33 -13.50
CA PHE A 131 5.80 -9.74 -12.60
C PHE A 131 6.12 -8.29 -12.94
N SER A 132 5.87 -7.85 -14.15
CA SER A 132 6.15 -6.49 -14.56
C SER A 132 4.89 -5.65 -14.48
N GLY A 133 4.70 -4.94 -13.40
CA GLY A 133 3.82 -3.78 -13.37
C GLY A 133 4.34 -2.63 -14.26
N ALA A 134 5.36 -2.89 -15.08
CA ALA A 134 5.91 -2.00 -16.08
C ALA A 134 5.49 -2.48 -17.46
N ARG A 135 4.73 -1.66 -18.17
CA ARG A 135 4.52 -1.82 -19.61
C ARG A 135 5.90 -1.91 -20.27
N PRO A 136 6.18 -2.93 -21.10
CA PRO A 136 7.39 -2.91 -21.92
C PRO A 136 7.26 -1.74 -22.90
N CYS A 137 8.09 -0.70 -22.73
CA CYS A 137 8.41 0.19 -23.82
C CYS A 137 9.15 -0.63 -24.87
N GLY A 138 8.43 -1.03 -25.92
CA GLY A 138 8.97 -1.44 -27.23
C GLY A 138 10.15 -2.39 -27.20
N GLY A 139 9.92 -3.67 -27.00
CA GLY A 139 10.89 -4.73 -27.23
C GLY A 139 10.20 -6.06 -26.98
N ALA A 140 9.73 -6.71 -28.04
CA ALA A 140 9.15 -8.03 -27.96
C ALA A 140 10.22 -9.03 -27.48
N LEU A 141 10.17 -9.40 -26.19
CA LEU A 141 10.83 -10.62 -25.71
C LEU A 141 10.00 -11.80 -26.20
N SER A 142 10.20 -12.22 -27.46
CA SER A 142 9.74 -13.50 -27.94
C SER A 142 10.64 -14.59 -27.33
N LEU A 143 10.38 -14.94 -26.09
CA LEU A 143 10.87 -16.19 -25.53
C LEU A 143 10.09 -17.30 -26.19
N THR A 144 10.64 -17.88 -27.25
CA THR A 144 10.06 -19.03 -27.94
C THR A 144 10.06 -20.20 -26.96
N PHE A 145 8.93 -20.88 -26.84
CA PHE A 145 8.70 -22.06 -25.97
C PHE A 145 9.73 -23.19 -26.15
N ALA A 146 10.54 -23.13 -27.22
CA ALA A 146 11.64 -24.04 -27.52
C ALA A 146 12.84 -23.93 -26.56
N GLN A 147 13.04 -22.81 -25.89
CA GLN A 147 14.16 -22.61 -24.95
C GLN A 147 13.87 -23.09 -23.51
N LEU A 148 12.63 -23.48 -23.23
CA LEU A 148 12.23 -24.03 -21.95
C LEU A 148 12.33 -25.55 -21.84
N ARG A 149 12.79 -26.25 -22.90
CA ARG A 149 12.96 -27.71 -22.98
C ARG A 149 14.43 -28.19 -22.97
N GLY A 150 15.34 -27.36 -22.55
CA GLY A 150 16.74 -27.73 -22.34
C GLY A 150 17.02 -28.17 -20.91
#